data_f5eb761b692ab24a5ac136546cc62da8
#
_entry.id   f5eb761b692ab24a5ac136546cc62da8
#
_cell.length_a   1.000
_cell.length_b   1.000
_cell.length_c   1.000
_cell.angle_alpha   90.00
_cell.angle_beta   90.00
_cell.angle_gamma   90.00
#
_symmetry.space_group_name_H-M   'P 1'
#
loop_
_entity.id
_entity.type
_entity.pdbx_description
1 polymer ?
#
loop_
_entity_poly.entity_id
_entity_poly.type
_entity_poly.pdbx_seq_one_letter_code
_entity_poly.pdbx_strand_id
1 'polypeptide(L)'
;MAFDKIRSHAKINVALNIIGKTSTYHKIESIIFFVSLHDDITIKQIKSNRHDISFHGKFSRKISPDNTVSKLLNCLDERKLIKNKKFRIIINKQIPIKSGLGGGSMNAASILKYFVKKKIIKT
;
A
#
# COMPACT_ATOMS: atom_id res chain seq x y z
N MET A 1 -9.67 -17.36 9.80
CA MET A 1 -9.09 -16.09 10.27
C MET A 1 -9.77 -14.93 9.56
N ALA A 2 -10.07 -13.87 10.28
CA ALA A 2 -10.69 -12.69 9.70
C ALA A 2 -9.67 -11.84 8.93
N PHE A 3 -10.14 -11.06 7.96
CA PHE A 3 -9.31 -10.05 7.29
C PHE A 3 -9.04 -8.90 8.25
N ASP A 4 -7.82 -8.42 8.26
CA ASP A 4 -7.47 -7.14 8.85
C ASP A 4 -7.49 -6.07 7.77
N LYS A 5 -7.95 -4.87 8.11
CA LYS A 5 -8.03 -3.75 7.19
C LYS A 5 -7.07 -2.65 7.62
N ILE A 6 -6.28 -2.15 6.67
CA ILE A 6 -5.39 -1.02 6.90
C ILE A 6 -5.57 0.01 5.79
N ARG A 7 -5.19 1.26 6.09
CA ARG A 7 -5.19 2.36 5.12
C ARG A 7 -3.76 2.68 4.75
N SER A 8 -3.51 2.83 3.45
CA SER A 8 -2.21 3.21 2.92
C SER A 8 -2.34 4.60 2.32
N HIS A 9 -1.81 5.60 3.02
CA HIS A 9 -1.99 7.02 2.66
C HIS A 9 -0.99 7.50 1.62
N ALA A 10 -1.38 8.50 0.84
CA ALA A 10 -0.49 9.19 -0.09
C ALA A 10 0.60 9.96 0.67
N LYS A 11 1.72 10.21 0.00
CA LYS A 11 2.81 10.98 0.59
C LYS A 11 2.48 12.47 0.59
N ILE A 12 2.47 13.09 1.75
CA ILE A 12 2.13 14.51 1.91
C ILE A 12 3.17 15.42 1.25
N ASN A 13 4.46 15.11 1.40
CA ASN A 13 5.53 15.95 0.83
C ASN A 13 5.42 16.05 -0.70
N VAL A 14 5.05 14.96 -1.37
CA VAL A 14 4.84 14.96 -2.82
C VAL A 14 3.60 15.79 -3.17
N ALA A 15 2.53 15.66 -2.39
CA ALA A 15 1.32 16.44 -2.58
C ALA A 15 1.61 17.95 -2.47
N LEU A 16 2.41 18.37 -1.49
CA LEU A 16 2.80 19.78 -1.33
C LEU A 16 3.54 20.31 -2.55
N ASN A 17 4.43 19.53 -3.14
CA ASN A 17 5.14 19.93 -4.37
C ASN A 17 4.18 20.13 -5.54
N ILE A 18 3.18 19.27 -5.67
CA ILE A 18 2.19 19.35 -6.76
C ILE A 18 1.37 20.63 -6.67
N ILE A 19 1.01 21.07 -5.46
CA ILE A 19 0.11 22.22 -5.26
C ILE A 19 0.84 23.53 -5.01
N GLY A 20 2.18 23.56 -5.13
CA GLY A 20 3.01 24.67 -4.71
C GLY A 20 2.73 26.02 -5.35
N LYS A 21 2.08 26.07 -6.53
CA LYS A 21 1.84 27.30 -7.28
C LYS A 21 0.40 27.83 -7.18
N THR A 22 -0.45 27.22 -6.38
CA THR A 22 -1.85 27.67 -6.24
C THR A 22 -1.98 28.74 -5.16
N SER A 23 -3.15 29.41 -5.08
CA SER A 23 -3.42 30.33 -4.00
C SER A 23 -3.42 29.63 -2.65
N THR A 24 -3.18 30.37 -1.55
CA THR A 24 -3.12 29.80 -0.19
C THR A 24 -4.39 29.03 0.15
N TYR A 25 -5.57 29.56 -0.19
CA TYR A 25 -6.85 28.90 0.08
C TYR A 25 -6.93 27.55 -0.64
N HIS A 26 -6.65 27.53 -1.94
CA HIS A 26 -6.67 26.30 -2.72
C HIS A 26 -5.62 25.31 -2.27
N LYS A 27 -4.45 25.78 -1.84
CA LYS A 27 -3.40 24.92 -1.25
C LYS A 27 -3.90 24.18 -0.03
N ILE A 28 -4.59 24.86 0.88
CA ILE A 28 -5.11 24.26 2.10
C ILE A 28 -6.15 23.18 1.78
N GLU A 29 -7.11 23.46 0.88
CA GLU A 29 -8.09 22.47 0.45
C GLU A 29 -7.43 21.26 -0.19
N SER A 30 -6.44 21.47 -1.06
CA SER A 30 -5.72 20.39 -1.74
C SER A 30 -4.93 19.55 -0.75
N ILE A 31 -4.30 20.17 0.24
CA ILE A 31 -3.57 19.44 1.29
C ILE A 31 -4.53 18.53 2.06
N ILE A 32 -5.69 19.03 2.46
CA ILE A 32 -6.71 18.25 3.17
C ILE A 32 -7.13 17.06 2.32
N PHE A 33 -7.37 17.25 1.03
CA PHE A 33 -7.71 16.16 0.12
C PHE A 33 -6.61 15.10 0.08
N PHE A 34 -5.35 15.49 -0.13
CA PHE A 34 -4.24 14.55 -0.24
C PHE A 34 -3.94 13.84 1.08
N VAL A 35 -4.11 14.49 2.21
CA VAL A 35 -3.91 13.88 3.52
C VAL A 35 -4.93 12.75 3.75
N SER A 36 -6.15 12.90 3.25
CA SER A 36 -7.19 11.88 3.38
C SER A 36 -7.13 10.81 2.28
N LEU A 37 -6.39 11.05 1.18
CA LEU A 37 -6.30 10.11 0.06
C LEU A 37 -5.54 8.86 0.47
N HIS A 38 -6.15 7.70 0.33
CA HIS A 38 -5.53 6.44 0.74
C HIS A 38 -6.04 5.28 -0.11
N ASP A 39 -5.26 4.21 -0.15
CA ASP A 39 -5.72 2.91 -0.63
C ASP A 39 -6.19 2.08 0.56
N ASP A 40 -7.18 1.23 0.34
CA ASP A 40 -7.64 0.28 1.35
C ASP A 40 -6.99 -1.07 1.10
N ILE A 41 -6.37 -1.63 2.13
CA ILE A 41 -5.69 -2.93 2.05
C ILE A 41 -6.34 -3.87 3.06
N THR A 42 -6.75 -5.04 2.59
CA THR A 42 -7.22 -6.13 3.43
C THR A 42 -6.20 -7.27 3.39
N ILE A 43 -5.84 -7.78 4.56
CA ILE A 43 -4.81 -8.81 4.70
C ILE A 43 -5.36 -9.96 5.53
N LYS A 44 -5.16 -11.19 5.04
CA LYS A 44 -5.55 -12.41 5.74
C LYS A 44 -4.48 -13.46 5.52
N GLN A 45 -4.09 -14.16 6.58
CA GLN A 45 -3.22 -15.32 6.45
C GLN A 45 -4.02 -16.48 5.89
N ILE A 46 -3.45 -17.18 4.90
CA ILE A 46 -4.09 -18.31 4.23
C ILE A 46 -3.19 -19.54 4.28
N LYS A 47 -3.80 -20.70 4.10
CA LYS A 47 -3.08 -21.95 3.90
C LYS A 47 -2.92 -22.16 2.40
N SER A 48 -1.71 -21.89 1.91
CA SER A 48 -1.41 -21.99 0.48
C SER A 48 0.10 -22.12 0.32
N ASN A 49 0.54 -22.53 -0.86
CA ASN A 49 1.96 -22.57 -1.17
C ASN A 49 2.49 -21.26 -1.76
N ARG A 50 1.61 -20.28 -1.98
CA ARG A 50 2.00 -18.95 -2.49
C ARG A 50 1.03 -17.87 -1.99
N HIS A 51 1.48 -16.63 -2.05
CA HIS A 51 0.66 -15.48 -1.72
C HIS A 51 -0.40 -15.23 -2.81
N ASP A 52 -1.50 -14.64 -2.41
CA ASP A 52 -2.59 -14.24 -3.31
C ASP A 52 -2.76 -12.72 -3.21
N ILE A 53 -2.27 -11.99 -4.21
CA ILE A 53 -2.30 -10.53 -4.24
C ILE A 53 -3.23 -10.10 -5.35
N SER A 54 -4.21 -9.26 -5.04
CA SER A 54 -5.13 -8.72 -6.04
C SER A 54 -5.31 -7.22 -5.86
N PHE A 55 -5.57 -6.52 -6.96
CA PHE A 55 -5.78 -5.09 -7.01
C PHE A 55 -7.14 -4.80 -7.61
N HIS A 56 -7.88 -3.89 -6.97
CA HIS A 56 -9.22 -3.47 -7.39
C HIS A 56 -9.28 -1.93 -7.38
N GLY A 57 -10.40 -1.37 -7.85
CA GLY A 57 -10.63 0.06 -7.84
C GLY A 57 -10.28 0.75 -9.15
N LYS A 58 -10.46 2.06 -9.18
CA LYS A 58 -10.30 2.88 -10.40
C LYS A 58 -8.94 2.77 -11.05
N PHE A 59 -7.89 2.58 -10.28
CA PHE A 59 -6.51 2.65 -10.75
C PHE A 59 -5.82 1.30 -10.75
N SER A 60 -6.58 0.20 -10.77
CA SER A 60 -6.01 -1.15 -10.71
C SER A 60 -5.54 -1.71 -12.05
N ARG A 61 -6.02 -1.19 -13.16
CA ARG A 61 -5.87 -1.81 -14.50
C ARG A 61 -4.43 -1.93 -14.99
N LYS A 62 -3.55 -1.01 -14.60
CA LYS A 62 -2.17 -0.94 -15.12
C LYS A 62 -1.12 -1.48 -14.16
N ILE A 63 -1.55 -2.23 -13.15
CA ILE A 63 -0.61 -2.79 -12.18
C ILE A 63 -0.11 -4.12 -12.73
N SER A 64 1.21 -4.20 -12.95
CA SER A 64 1.82 -5.44 -13.44
C SER A 64 1.92 -6.48 -12.32
N PRO A 65 2.06 -7.78 -12.66
CA PRO A 65 2.33 -8.80 -11.65
C PRO A 65 3.62 -8.54 -10.87
N ASP A 66 4.59 -7.85 -11.48
CA ASP A 66 5.84 -7.47 -10.83
C ASP A 66 5.73 -6.05 -10.29
N ASN A 67 4.98 -5.89 -9.20
CA ASN A 67 4.75 -4.62 -8.54
C ASN A 67 5.48 -4.55 -7.19
N THR A 68 5.42 -3.38 -6.54
CA THR A 68 6.14 -3.15 -5.28
C THR A 68 5.71 -4.11 -4.17
N VAL A 69 4.43 -4.46 -4.11
CA VAL A 69 3.91 -5.37 -3.09
C VAL A 69 4.41 -6.79 -3.33
N SER A 70 4.36 -7.27 -4.57
CA SER A 70 4.87 -8.61 -4.89
C SER A 70 6.38 -8.69 -4.66
N LYS A 71 7.12 -7.65 -4.98
CA LYS A 71 8.56 -7.58 -4.69
C LYS A 71 8.84 -7.64 -3.20
N LEU A 72 8.04 -6.94 -2.39
CA LEU A 72 8.17 -6.99 -0.94
C LEU A 72 7.99 -8.42 -0.42
N LEU A 73 6.91 -9.08 -0.81
CA LEU A 73 6.62 -10.43 -0.34
C LEU A 73 7.67 -11.43 -0.79
N ASN A 74 8.14 -11.33 -2.03
CA ASN A 74 9.23 -12.18 -2.52
C ASN A 74 10.51 -11.98 -1.70
N CYS A 75 10.85 -10.74 -1.39
CA CYS A 75 12.01 -10.43 -0.57
C CYS A 75 11.88 -11.02 0.85
N LEU A 76 10.70 -10.91 1.46
CA LEU A 76 10.45 -11.45 2.78
C LEU A 76 10.53 -12.98 2.79
N ASP A 77 10.00 -13.62 1.74
CA ASP A 77 10.10 -15.09 1.59
C ASP A 77 11.54 -15.54 1.42
N GLU A 78 12.32 -14.89 0.55
CA GLU A 78 13.72 -15.22 0.30
C GLU A 78 14.56 -15.10 1.56
N ARG A 79 14.29 -14.09 2.38
CA ARG A 79 15.00 -13.85 3.63
C ARG A 79 14.43 -14.62 4.81
N LYS A 80 13.39 -15.43 4.58
CA LYS A 80 12.72 -16.26 5.60
C LYS A 80 12.19 -15.44 6.78
N LEU A 81 11.78 -14.21 6.53
CA LEU A 81 11.31 -13.29 7.58
C LEU A 81 9.86 -13.52 8.00
N ILE A 82 9.05 -14.17 7.18
CA ILE A 82 7.66 -14.47 7.48
C ILE A 82 7.38 -15.97 7.65
N LYS A 83 8.42 -16.78 7.85
CA LYS A 83 8.36 -18.19 8.26
C LYS A 83 7.43 -19.05 7.41
N ASN A 84 7.49 -18.90 6.09
CA ASN A 84 6.64 -19.62 5.12
C ASN A 84 5.13 -19.36 5.27
N LYS A 85 4.74 -18.38 6.05
CA LYS A 85 3.34 -17.94 6.09
C LYS A 85 2.96 -17.30 4.77
N LYS A 86 1.74 -17.56 4.32
CA LYS A 86 1.21 -17.01 3.08
C LYS A 86 -0.02 -16.15 3.37
N PHE A 87 -0.21 -15.11 2.56
CA PHE A 87 -1.21 -14.09 2.81
C PHE A 87 -2.03 -13.81 1.56
N ARG A 88 -3.31 -13.58 1.78
CA ARG A 88 -4.19 -12.98 0.77
C ARG A 88 -4.24 -11.49 1.05
N ILE A 89 -3.84 -10.70 0.06
CA ILE A 89 -3.78 -9.25 0.17
C ILE A 89 -4.63 -8.67 -0.95
N ILE A 90 -5.64 -7.90 -0.57
CA ILE A 90 -6.56 -7.25 -1.51
C ILE A 90 -6.37 -5.75 -1.35
N ILE A 91 -5.97 -5.07 -2.42
CA ILE A 91 -5.69 -3.65 -2.40
C ILE A 91 -6.71 -2.93 -3.27
N ASN A 92 -7.52 -2.08 -2.66
CA ASN A 92 -8.45 -1.22 -3.39
C ASN A 92 -7.75 0.10 -3.67
N LYS A 93 -7.38 0.30 -4.93
CA LYS A 93 -6.59 1.45 -5.38
C LYS A 93 -7.46 2.69 -5.53
N GLN A 94 -7.24 3.67 -4.67
CA GLN A 94 -7.87 4.99 -4.75
C GLN A 94 -6.83 6.07 -5.09
N ILE A 95 -5.54 5.78 -4.94
CA ILE A 95 -4.44 6.68 -5.30
C ILE A 95 -4.08 6.43 -6.76
N PRO A 96 -4.06 7.48 -7.61
CA PRO A 96 -3.69 7.32 -9.01
C PRO A 96 -2.29 6.74 -9.19
N ILE A 97 -2.15 5.82 -10.16
CA ILE A 97 -0.87 5.21 -10.50
C ILE A 97 0.00 6.24 -11.21
N LYS A 98 1.30 6.26 -10.90
CA LYS A 98 2.28 7.18 -11.50
C LYS A 98 1.93 8.66 -11.29
N SER A 99 1.21 8.94 -10.22
CA SER A 99 0.81 10.32 -9.88
C SER A 99 1.89 11.11 -9.15
N GLY A 100 2.98 10.47 -8.75
CA GLY A 100 3.98 11.08 -7.89
C GLY A 100 3.60 11.07 -6.41
N LEU A 101 2.47 10.48 -6.05
CA LEU A 101 1.99 10.41 -4.66
C LEU A 101 2.52 9.20 -3.90
N GLY A 102 3.35 8.37 -4.54
CA GLY A 102 4.02 7.25 -3.89
C GLY A 102 3.11 6.09 -3.48
N GLY A 103 1.93 5.93 -4.14
CA GLY A 103 0.94 4.94 -3.75
C GLY A 103 1.47 3.52 -3.65
N GLY A 104 2.20 3.05 -4.66
CA GLY A 104 2.75 1.69 -4.68
C GLY A 104 3.77 1.46 -3.58
N SER A 105 4.70 2.40 -3.38
CA SER A 105 5.69 2.32 -2.31
C SER A 105 5.05 2.39 -0.94
N MET A 106 3.99 3.21 -0.79
CA MET A 106 3.26 3.31 0.48
C MET A 106 2.45 2.05 0.77
N ASN A 107 1.93 1.38 -0.25
CA ASN A 107 1.27 0.09 -0.06
C ASN A 107 2.25 -0.93 0.53
N ALA A 108 3.44 -1.05 -0.04
CA ALA A 108 4.47 -1.95 0.47
C ALA A 108 4.87 -1.58 1.90
N ALA A 109 5.11 -0.30 2.17
CA ALA A 109 5.48 0.18 3.50
C ALA A 109 4.38 -0.09 4.54
N SER A 110 3.13 0.12 4.18
CA SER A 110 1.98 -0.14 5.07
C SER A 110 1.85 -1.61 5.42
N ILE A 111 2.06 -2.49 4.44
CA ILE A 111 2.03 -3.93 4.65
C ILE A 111 3.18 -4.36 5.55
N LEU A 112 4.38 -3.84 5.32
CA LEU A 112 5.54 -4.14 6.17
C LEU A 112 5.30 -3.70 7.61
N LYS A 113 4.78 -2.50 7.83
CA LYS A 113 4.40 -2.02 9.16
C LYS A 113 3.38 -2.93 9.83
N TYR A 114 2.40 -3.40 9.08
CA TYR A 114 1.40 -4.33 9.58
C TYR A 114 2.06 -5.63 10.07
N PHE A 115 2.97 -6.20 9.28
CA PHE A 115 3.66 -7.43 9.67
C PHE A 115 4.50 -7.25 10.94
N VAL A 116 5.16 -6.12 11.09
CA VAL A 116 5.93 -5.79 12.29
C VAL A 116 5.01 -5.62 13.50
N LYS A 117 3.92 -4.86 13.34
CA LYS A 117 2.96 -4.61 14.42
C LYS A 117 2.31 -5.90 14.92
N LYS A 118 1.99 -6.82 14.03
CA LYS A 118 1.39 -8.12 14.37
C LYS A 118 2.43 -9.16 14.79
N LYS A 119 3.70 -8.77 14.88
CA LYS A 119 4.81 -9.67 15.26
C LYS A 119 4.97 -10.85 14.32
N ILE A 120 4.54 -10.71 13.07
CA ILE A 120 4.79 -11.68 12.01
C ILE A 120 6.26 -11.61 11.62
N ILE A 121 6.80 -10.39 11.55
CA ILE A 121 8.23 -10.13 11.43
C ILE A 121 8.74 -9.66 12.79
N LYS A 122 9.77 -10.32 13.29
CA LYS A 122 10.44 -9.91 14.53
C LYS A 122 11.52 -8.89 14.21
N THR A 123 11.54 -7.80 14.96
CA THR A 123 12.58 -6.78 14.84
C THR A 123 13.41 -6.71 16.11
#